data_7240af9af71167004d9866ab4e6a7431
#
_entry.id   7240af9af71167004d9866ab4e6a7431
#
_cell.length_a   1.000
_cell.length_b   1.000
_cell.length_c   1.000
_cell.angle_alpha   90.00
_cell.angle_beta   90.00
_cell.angle_gamma   90.00
#
_symmetry.space_group_name_H-M   'P 1'
#
loop_
_entity.id
_entity.type
_entity.pdbx_description
1 polymer ?
#
loop_
_entity_poly.entity_id
_entity_poly.type
_entity_poly.pdbx_seq_one_letter_code
_entity_poly.pdbx_strand_id
1 'polypeptide(L)'
;MPAWFSLDWIARQLRPSRWFASLMQVTVFFAIAYGIYLDVAWYWWVGTVFFYLIVYSMIGNNIALHRYFTHGHFSVSGPVEWLFLWTGSMIGLGEPLSYAMTHVIHHKYSDVPGIDPHGPTNGKRSIFIWFQSEVDPAKTPIVSKHIVGLSRKWGWLHRFYVPFVLANAGLLWLIDFKVFLFLWLIPAGIACWGIGWAVWRQHWHMEPNNSPLHRWDWVYEGLHLNHHLWPAAPNTAVRPTEIDWTHEFSKIFRPKFNWQGQPTDVKE
;
A
#
# COMPACT_ATOMS: atom_id res chain seq x y z
N MET A 1 -0.29 17.91 -18.86
CA MET A 1 -1.01 16.86 -18.11
C MET A 1 -2.49 17.10 -18.25
N PRO A 2 -3.33 16.07 -18.30
CA PRO A 2 -4.77 16.28 -18.25
C PRO A 2 -5.14 17.05 -16.96
N ALA A 3 -6.11 17.97 -17.03
CA ALA A 3 -6.51 18.82 -15.90
C ALA A 3 -7.00 18.02 -14.66
N TRP A 4 -7.46 16.80 -14.87
CA TRP A 4 -7.91 15.89 -13.81
C TRP A 4 -6.78 15.17 -13.09
N PHE A 5 -5.51 15.38 -13.48
CA PHE A 5 -4.30 14.87 -12.78
C PHE A 5 -3.45 16.04 -12.26
N SER A 6 -4.10 17.03 -11.67
CA SER A 6 -3.40 18.11 -10.96
C SER A 6 -3.10 17.68 -9.52
N LEU A 7 -2.05 18.28 -8.92
CA LEU A 7 -1.74 18.07 -7.50
C LEU A 7 -2.91 18.45 -6.58
N ASP A 8 -3.66 19.51 -6.94
CA ASP A 8 -4.87 19.91 -6.23
C ASP A 8 -5.96 18.83 -6.30
N TRP A 9 -6.07 18.16 -7.42
CA TRP A 9 -7.00 17.07 -7.58
C TRP A 9 -6.59 15.86 -6.73
N ILE A 10 -5.29 15.46 -6.76
CA ILE A 10 -4.73 14.39 -5.92
C ILE A 10 -4.96 14.69 -4.43
N ALA A 11 -4.66 15.90 -3.98
CA ALA A 11 -4.88 16.30 -2.60
C ALA A 11 -6.35 16.19 -2.18
N ARG A 12 -7.27 16.53 -3.10
CA ARG A 12 -8.71 16.34 -2.87
C ARG A 12 -9.12 14.88 -2.80
N GLN A 13 -8.46 13.98 -3.55
CA GLN A 13 -8.76 12.56 -3.53
C GLN A 13 -8.13 11.81 -2.35
N LEU A 14 -6.95 12.23 -1.91
CA LEU A 14 -6.29 11.66 -0.71
C LEU A 14 -7.15 11.84 0.54
N ARG A 15 -7.90 12.93 0.63
CA ARG A 15 -8.79 13.19 1.76
C ARG A 15 -9.94 12.16 1.87
N PRO A 16 -10.70 11.86 0.81
CA PRO A 16 -11.66 10.77 0.80
C PRO A 16 -11.03 9.39 1.04
N SER A 17 -9.83 9.14 0.50
CA SER A 17 -9.12 7.87 0.68
C SER A 17 -8.72 7.65 2.14
N ARG A 18 -8.24 8.69 2.83
CA ARG A 18 -7.94 8.62 4.28
C ARG A 18 -9.20 8.34 5.09
N TRP A 19 -10.29 9.02 4.76
CA TRP A 19 -11.56 8.76 5.42
C TRP A 19 -12.02 7.32 5.21
N PHE A 20 -11.91 6.81 3.99
CA PHE A 20 -12.30 5.45 3.67
C PHE A 20 -11.40 4.41 4.37
N ALA A 21 -10.08 4.60 4.36
CA ALA A 21 -9.14 3.74 5.10
C ALA A 21 -9.42 3.76 6.62
N SER A 22 -9.73 4.93 7.16
CA SER A 22 -10.09 5.08 8.58
C SER A 22 -11.41 4.38 8.91
N LEU A 23 -12.38 4.45 7.98
CA LEU A 23 -13.63 3.69 8.10
C LEU A 23 -13.34 2.18 8.11
N MET A 24 -12.47 1.69 7.22
CA MET A 24 -12.05 0.29 7.20
C MET A 24 -11.39 -0.12 8.53
N GLN A 25 -10.54 0.75 9.09
CA GLN A 25 -9.90 0.51 10.40
C GLN A 25 -10.90 0.44 11.56
N VAL A 26 -12.01 1.16 11.50
CA VAL A 26 -13.05 1.11 12.54
C VAL A 26 -13.99 -0.07 12.32
N THR A 27 -14.47 -0.24 11.10
CA THR A 27 -15.49 -1.27 10.79
C THR A 27 -14.98 -2.69 10.96
N VAL A 28 -13.67 -2.93 10.86
CA VAL A 28 -13.09 -4.26 11.02
C VAL A 28 -13.38 -4.87 12.40
N PHE A 29 -13.41 -4.07 13.47
CA PHE A 29 -13.72 -4.57 14.81
C PHE A 29 -15.15 -5.07 14.91
N PHE A 30 -16.10 -4.34 14.34
CA PHE A 30 -17.51 -4.76 14.28
C PHE A 30 -17.67 -5.99 13.36
N ALA A 31 -16.94 -6.03 12.25
CA ALA A 31 -16.95 -7.16 11.33
C ALA A 31 -16.41 -8.44 11.98
N ILE A 32 -15.31 -8.36 12.73
CA ILE A 32 -14.76 -9.50 13.50
C ILE A 32 -15.75 -9.95 14.56
N ALA A 33 -16.29 -9.03 15.35
CA ALA A 33 -17.28 -9.36 16.39
C ALA A 33 -18.52 -10.04 15.81
N TYR A 34 -19.00 -9.54 14.66
CA TYR A 34 -20.12 -10.15 13.96
C TYR A 34 -19.75 -11.51 13.34
N GLY A 35 -18.55 -11.67 12.80
CA GLY A 35 -18.05 -12.95 12.30
C GLY A 35 -17.96 -14.02 13.41
N ILE A 36 -17.56 -13.62 14.63
CA ILE A 36 -17.57 -14.51 15.80
C ILE A 36 -19.01 -14.87 16.17
N TYR A 37 -19.93 -13.89 16.19
CA TYR A 37 -21.34 -14.11 16.49
C TYR A 37 -22.01 -15.08 15.50
N LEU A 38 -21.62 -15.07 14.23
CA LEU A 38 -22.16 -15.96 13.20
C LEU A 38 -21.77 -17.44 13.39
N ASP A 39 -20.84 -17.74 14.28
CA ASP A 39 -20.34 -19.10 14.57
C ASP A 39 -20.02 -19.91 13.28
N VAL A 40 -19.26 -19.26 12.37
CA VAL A 40 -18.94 -19.86 11.08
C VAL A 40 -17.86 -20.94 11.20
N ALA A 41 -17.80 -21.85 10.23
CA ALA A 41 -16.78 -22.87 10.16
C ALA A 41 -15.37 -22.24 10.10
N TRP A 42 -14.39 -22.87 10.75
CA TRP A 42 -13.02 -22.37 10.93
C TRP A 42 -12.30 -22.02 9.61
N TYR A 43 -12.64 -22.65 8.50
CA TYR A 43 -12.00 -22.38 7.21
C TYR A 43 -12.27 -20.97 6.69
N TRP A 44 -13.34 -20.29 7.12
CA TRP A 44 -13.56 -18.88 6.80
C TRP A 44 -12.48 -17.99 7.44
N TRP A 45 -12.10 -18.31 8.67
CA TRP A 45 -11.01 -17.59 9.36
C TRP A 45 -9.65 -17.87 8.72
N VAL A 46 -9.40 -19.09 8.29
CA VAL A 46 -8.20 -19.44 7.49
C VAL A 46 -8.19 -18.66 6.17
N GLY A 47 -9.32 -18.57 5.49
CA GLY A 47 -9.50 -17.73 4.31
C GLY A 47 -9.19 -16.26 4.60
N THR A 48 -9.70 -15.71 5.73
CA THR A 48 -9.39 -14.34 6.17
C THR A 48 -7.90 -14.12 6.34
N VAL A 49 -7.20 -15.01 7.03
CA VAL A 49 -5.74 -14.92 7.23
C VAL A 49 -5.00 -14.98 5.88
N PHE A 50 -5.38 -15.89 5.01
CA PHE A 50 -4.80 -15.99 3.67
C PHE A 50 -5.01 -14.71 2.85
N PHE A 51 -6.23 -14.18 2.82
CA PHE A 51 -6.52 -12.95 2.07
C PHE A 51 -5.79 -11.75 2.67
N TYR A 52 -5.71 -11.64 3.99
CA TYR A 52 -4.93 -10.60 4.66
C TYR A 52 -3.44 -10.67 4.27
N LEU A 53 -2.81 -11.84 4.46
CA LEU A 53 -1.37 -11.98 4.30
C LEU A 53 -0.96 -11.94 2.81
N ILE A 54 -1.65 -12.71 1.97
CA ILE A 54 -1.24 -12.93 0.56
C ILE A 54 -1.91 -11.92 -0.37
N VAL A 55 -3.25 -11.80 -0.30
CA VAL A 55 -3.97 -11.03 -1.32
C VAL A 55 -3.82 -9.53 -1.07
N TYR A 56 -4.04 -9.04 0.15
CA TYR A 56 -4.02 -7.60 0.41
C TYR A 56 -2.64 -7.08 0.84
N SER A 57 -1.93 -7.76 1.71
CA SER A 57 -0.62 -7.27 2.16
C SER A 57 0.47 -7.54 1.12
N MET A 58 0.71 -8.80 0.73
CA MET A 58 1.79 -9.11 -0.20
C MET A 58 1.47 -8.67 -1.64
N ILE A 59 0.38 -9.17 -2.24
CA ILE A 59 0.06 -8.86 -3.64
C ILE A 59 -0.44 -7.43 -3.77
N GLY A 60 -1.43 -7.02 -2.99
CA GLY A 60 -2.09 -5.72 -3.13
C GLY A 60 -1.21 -4.55 -2.71
N ASN A 61 -0.64 -4.58 -1.50
CA ASN A 61 0.20 -3.49 -1.00
C ASN A 61 1.62 -3.57 -1.54
N ASN A 62 2.38 -4.62 -1.18
CA ASN A 62 3.82 -4.62 -1.43
C ASN A 62 4.15 -4.75 -2.92
N ILE A 63 3.56 -5.71 -3.62
CA ILE A 63 3.87 -5.95 -5.04
C ILE A 63 3.16 -4.93 -5.92
N ALA A 64 1.84 -4.79 -5.79
CA ALA A 64 1.07 -3.96 -6.71
C ALA A 64 1.23 -2.47 -6.42
N LEU A 65 0.73 -1.96 -5.27
CA LEU A 65 0.76 -0.52 -4.99
C LEU A 65 2.19 0.00 -4.88
N HIS A 66 3.04 -0.69 -4.14
CA HIS A 66 4.38 -0.23 -3.82
C HIS A 66 5.38 -0.49 -4.96
N ARG A 67 5.69 -1.75 -5.28
CA ARG A 67 6.76 -2.07 -6.25
C ARG A 67 6.36 -1.83 -7.70
N TYR A 68 5.10 -2.10 -8.09
CA TYR A 68 4.65 -1.95 -9.47
C TYR A 68 4.15 -0.53 -9.79
N PHE A 69 3.10 -0.05 -9.10
CA PHE A 69 2.49 1.25 -9.43
C PHE A 69 3.37 2.44 -9.00
N THR A 70 4.07 2.35 -7.88
CA THR A 70 4.92 3.45 -7.39
C THR A 70 6.30 3.42 -8.04
N HIS A 71 7.06 2.35 -7.84
CA HIS A 71 8.47 2.29 -8.25
C HIS A 71 8.68 1.74 -9.66
N GLY A 72 7.74 1.00 -10.21
CA GLY A 72 7.84 0.47 -11.58
C GLY A 72 8.94 -0.56 -11.77
N HIS A 73 9.25 -1.37 -10.76
CA HIS A 73 10.38 -2.30 -10.77
C HIS A 73 10.30 -3.38 -11.85
N PHE A 74 9.12 -3.77 -12.28
CA PHE A 74 8.90 -4.84 -13.26
C PHE A 74 7.74 -4.54 -14.20
N SER A 75 7.61 -5.36 -15.24
CA SER A 75 6.51 -5.31 -16.21
C SER A 75 5.62 -6.54 -16.06
N VAL A 76 4.33 -6.36 -16.27
CA VAL A 76 3.33 -7.43 -16.19
C VAL A 76 2.42 -7.43 -17.42
N SER A 77 1.73 -8.54 -17.66
CA SER A 77 0.68 -8.62 -18.67
C SER A 77 -0.57 -7.85 -18.25
N GLY A 78 -1.43 -7.50 -19.19
CA GLY A 78 -2.67 -6.77 -18.93
C GLY A 78 -3.56 -7.41 -17.85
N PRO A 79 -3.85 -8.72 -17.91
CA PRO A 79 -4.63 -9.39 -16.87
C PRO A 79 -4.01 -9.31 -15.46
N VAL A 80 -2.68 -9.43 -15.36
CA VAL A 80 -1.98 -9.30 -14.07
C VAL A 80 -2.05 -7.85 -13.57
N GLU A 81 -1.92 -6.86 -14.46
CA GLU A 81 -2.07 -5.45 -14.11
C GLU A 81 -3.48 -5.13 -13.58
N TRP A 82 -4.52 -5.73 -14.18
CA TRP A 82 -5.89 -5.65 -13.67
C TRP A 82 -6.05 -6.29 -12.29
N LEU A 83 -5.44 -7.45 -12.07
CA LEU A 83 -5.40 -8.07 -10.75
C LEU A 83 -4.74 -7.15 -9.71
N PHE A 84 -3.62 -6.53 -10.06
CA PHE A 84 -2.91 -5.57 -9.21
C PHE A 84 -3.74 -4.33 -8.92
N LEU A 85 -4.41 -3.79 -9.94
CA LEU A 85 -5.32 -2.66 -9.77
C LEU A 85 -6.45 -3.02 -8.79
N TRP A 86 -7.04 -4.20 -8.98
CA TRP A 86 -8.14 -4.68 -8.15
C TRP A 86 -7.68 -4.92 -6.70
N THR A 87 -6.65 -5.74 -6.49
CA THR A 87 -6.16 -6.09 -5.15
C THR A 87 -5.70 -4.85 -4.39
N GLY A 88 -4.94 -3.96 -5.04
CA GLY A 88 -4.47 -2.72 -4.43
C GLY A 88 -5.62 -1.77 -4.07
N SER A 89 -6.61 -1.61 -4.95
CA SER A 89 -7.76 -0.75 -4.69
C SER A 89 -8.67 -1.26 -3.57
N MET A 90 -8.84 -2.59 -3.49
CA MET A 90 -9.74 -3.22 -2.52
C MET A 90 -9.20 -3.21 -1.07
N ILE A 91 -7.94 -2.85 -0.85
CA ILE A 91 -7.41 -2.62 0.51
C ILE A 91 -8.13 -1.45 1.19
N GLY A 92 -8.49 -0.41 0.43
CA GLY A 92 -9.13 0.77 1.01
C GLY A 92 -8.22 1.96 1.27
N LEU A 93 -6.95 1.91 0.82
CA LEU A 93 -5.94 2.98 1.00
C LEU A 93 -5.98 4.07 -0.07
N GLY A 94 -6.91 4.02 -0.96
CA GLY A 94 -6.97 4.83 -2.16
C GLY A 94 -6.69 4.02 -3.42
N GLU A 95 -6.85 4.67 -4.58
CA GLU A 95 -6.55 4.02 -5.84
C GLU A 95 -5.02 4.06 -6.12
N PRO A 96 -4.51 3.15 -6.98
CA PRO A 96 -3.07 2.94 -7.13
C PRO A 96 -2.25 4.19 -7.50
N LEU A 97 -2.81 5.13 -8.28
CA LEU A 97 -2.07 6.32 -8.68
C LEU A 97 -1.97 7.36 -7.55
N SER A 98 -3.02 7.53 -6.75
CA SER A 98 -2.97 8.37 -5.54
C SER A 98 -2.00 7.80 -4.52
N TYR A 99 -2.04 6.49 -4.29
CA TYR A 99 -1.07 5.80 -3.44
C TYR A 99 0.36 6.05 -3.95
N ALA A 100 0.62 5.81 -5.24
CA ALA A 100 1.93 5.98 -5.84
C ALA A 100 2.46 7.41 -5.71
N MET A 101 1.62 8.43 -5.96
CA MET A 101 2.00 9.83 -5.79
C MET A 101 2.31 10.17 -4.35
N THR A 102 1.47 9.72 -3.42
CA THR A 102 1.65 9.92 -1.99
C THR A 102 2.97 9.31 -1.53
N HIS A 103 3.28 8.11 -2.00
CA HIS A 103 4.49 7.38 -1.64
C HIS A 103 5.78 8.00 -2.25
N VAL A 104 5.72 8.52 -3.48
CA VAL A 104 6.84 9.29 -4.07
C VAL A 104 7.11 10.59 -3.29
N ILE A 105 6.06 11.26 -2.82
CA ILE A 105 6.18 12.43 -1.95
C ILE A 105 6.83 12.05 -0.62
N HIS A 106 6.39 10.93 -0.02
CA HIS A 106 6.97 10.38 1.18
C HIS A 106 8.47 10.11 1.03
N HIS A 107 8.92 9.43 -0.01
CA HIS A 107 10.35 9.21 -0.26
C HIS A 107 11.17 10.49 -0.35
N LYS A 108 10.60 11.53 -0.96
CA LYS A 108 11.33 12.81 -1.12
C LYS A 108 11.37 13.65 0.15
N TYR A 109 10.32 13.58 0.95
CA TYR A 109 10.13 14.41 2.14
C TYR A 109 9.91 13.57 3.38
N SER A 110 10.53 12.38 3.42
CA SER A 110 10.39 11.43 4.52
C SER A 110 10.56 12.12 5.85
N ASP A 111 9.59 11.90 6.73
CA ASP A 111 9.57 12.39 8.12
C ASP A 111 9.55 13.91 8.30
N VAL A 112 9.35 14.68 7.21
CA VAL A 112 9.22 16.14 7.30
C VAL A 112 7.80 16.53 7.75
N PRO A 113 7.62 17.12 8.95
CA PRO A 113 6.30 17.49 9.46
C PRO A 113 5.53 18.42 8.50
N GLY A 114 4.26 18.12 8.27
CA GLY A 114 3.37 18.91 7.41
C GLY A 114 3.59 18.76 5.89
N ILE A 115 4.55 17.93 5.46
CA ILE A 115 4.83 17.65 4.06
C ILE A 115 4.72 16.16 3.77
N ASP A 116 5.31 15.31 4.63
CA ASP A 116 5.24 13.86 4.50
C ASP A 116 3.82 13.35 4.78
N PRO A 117 3.16 12.72 3.80
CA PRO A 117 1.80 12.20 3.99
C PRO A 117 1.75 10.87 4.75
N HIS A 118 2.88 10.17 4.86
CA HIS A 118 2.99 8.87 5.53
C HIS A 118 3.80 8.92 6.83
N GLY A 119 4.42 10.05 7.16
CA GLY A 119 5.27 10.17 8.34
C GLY A 119 4.51 10.01 9.64
N PRO A 120 5.16 9.46 10.69
CA PRO A 120 4.58 9.31 12.02
C PRO A 120 4.59 10.63 12.82
N THR A 121 4.37 11.76 12.14
CA THR A 121 4.45 13.12 12.70
C THR A 121 3.53 13.33 13.91
N ASN A 122 2.50 12.53 14.06
CA ASN A 122 1.59 12.48 15.20
C ASN A 122 1.91 11.32 16.17
N GLY A 123 3.12 10.76 16.13
CA GLY A 123 3.56 9.64 16.95
C GLY A 123 2.68 8.40 16.75
N LYS A 124 2.38 7.67 17.81
CA LYS A 124 1.53 6.46 17.77
C LYS A 124 0.13 6.68 17.17
N ARG A 125 -0.38 7.90 17.19
CA ARG A 125 -1.69 8.20 16.58
C ARG A 125 -1.70 8.01 15.08
N SER A 126 -0.53 8.11 14.41
CA SER A 126 -0.38 7.88 12.97
C SER A 126 -0.69 6.43 12.54
N ILE A 127 -0.75 5.47 13.47
CA ILE A 127 -1.25 4.11 13.21
C ILE A 127 -2.70 4.15 12.72
N PHE A 128 -3.51 5.08 13.26
CA PHE A 128 -4.81 5.37 12.72
C PHE A 128 -4.67 6.37 11.58
N ILE A 129 -4.97 5.96 10.37
CA ILE A 129 -4.65 6.69 9.12
C ILE A 129 -5.22 8.10 9.11
N TRP A 130 -6.34 8.34 9.79
CA TRP A 130 -6.93 9.68 9.97
C TRP A 130 -5.94 10.72 10.49
N PHE A 131 -5.02 10.32 11.35
CA PHE A 131 -4.03 11.20 11.98
C PHE A 131 -2.72 11.34 11.21
N GLN A 132 -2.59 10.73 10.04
CA GLN A 132 -1.44 10.99 9.17
C GLN A 132 -1.52 12.39 8.57
N SER A 133 -0.38 12.95 8.16
CA SER A 133 -0.30 14.30 7.61
C SER A 133 -1.07 14.44 6.29
N GLU A 134 -1.59 15.64 6.01
CA GLU A 134 -2.17 15.97 4.72
C GLU A 134 -1.06 16.44 3.75
N VAL A 135 -1.18 16.06 2.48
CA VAL A 135 -0.31 16.57 1.43
C VAL A 135 -0.70 18.02 1.11
N ASP A 136 0.29 18.92 1.14
CA ASP A 136 0.15 20.27 0.61
C ASP A 136 0.65 20.31 -0.85
N PRO A 137 -0.24 20.44 -1.84
CA PRO A 137 0.16 20.41 -3.26
C PRO A 137 1.16 21.50 -3.63
N ALA A 138 1.11 22.65 -2.96
CA ALA A 138 2.02 23.75 -3.23
C ALA A 138 3.46 23.46 -2.79
N LYS A 139 3.62 22.63 -1.77
CA LYS A 139 4.92 22.22 -1.22
C LYS A 139 5.48 20.94 -1.84
N THR A 140 4.68 20.22 -2.62
CA THR A 140 5.01 18.88 -3.11
C THR A 140 4.87 18.74 -4.64
N PRO A 141 5.54 19.58 -5.48
CA PRO A 141 5.40 19.55 -6.93
C PRO A 141 6.21 18.41 -7.56
N ILE A 142 5.95 17.15 -7.18
CA ILE A 142 6.66 15.99 -7.72
C ILE A 142 5.71 15.16 -8.57
N VAL A 143 6.17 14.83 -9.78
CA VAL A 143 5.47 13.90 -10.67
C VAL A 143 6.47 12.94 -11.28
N SER A 144 6.31 11.65 -10.98
CA SER A 144 7.07 10.57 -11.62
C SER A 144 6.60 10.38 -13.07
N LYS A 145 7.57 10.26 -14.03
CA LYS A 145 7.26 9.91 -15.43
C LYS A 145 6.50 8.58 -15.54
N HIS A 146 6.81 7.63 -14.67
CA HIS A 146 6.14 6.34 -14.60
C HIS A 146 4.66 6.51 -14.25
N ILE A 147 4.34 7.27 -13.20
CA ILE A 147 2.97 7.55 -12.78
C ILE A 147 2.18 8.31 -13.86
N VAL A 148 2.83 9.27 -14.55
CA VAL A 148 2.20 9.96 -15.69
C VAL A 148 1.84 8.99 -16.82
N GLY A 149 2.70 8.02 -17.11
CA GLY A 149 2.41 6.96 -18.08
C GLY A 149 1.19 6.12 -17.68
N LEU A 150 1.13 5.70 -16.42
CA LEU A 150 0.02 4.93 -15.87
C LEU A 150 -1.29 5.74 -15.82
N SER A 151 -1.21 7.05 -15.58
CA SER A 151 -2.40 7.91 -15.48
C SER A 151 -3.21 7.96 -16.78
N ARG A 152 -2.57 7.79 -17.93
CA ARG A 152 -3.25 7.72 -19.23
C ARG A 152 -4.17 6.51 -19.34
N LYS A 153 -3.81 5.42 -18.66
CA LYS A 153 -4.54 4.14 -18.69
C LYS A 153 -5.58 4.06 -17.55
N TRP A 154 -5.18 4.41 -16.34
CA TRP A 154 -5.93 4.16 -15.12
C TRP A 154 -6.52 5.42 -14.48
N GLY A 155 -6.32 6.58 -15.08
CA GLY A 155 -6.76 7.85 -14.51
C GLY A 155 -8.28 7.97 -14.27
N TRP A 156 -9.09 7.18 -14.96
CA TRP A 156 -10.53 7.13 -14.70
C TRP A 156 -10.84 6.64 -13.28
N LEU A 157 -10.00 5.76 -12.71
CA LEU A 157 -10.19 5.21 -11.37
C LEU A 157 -10.05 6.29 -10.28
N HIS A 158 -9.27 7.34 -10.50
CA HIS A 158 -9.23 8.49 -9.61
C HIS A 158 -10.62 9.06 -9.33
N ARG A 159 -11.42 9.20 -10.37
CA ARG A 159 -12.77 9.77 -10.27
C ARG A 159 -13.77 8.79 -9.68
N PHE A 160 -13.57 7.50 -9.92
CA PHE A 160 -14.55 6.47 -9.61
C PHE A 160 -14.07 5.47 -8.56
N TYR A 161 -13.05 5.84 -7.75
CA TYR A 161 -12.48 4.91 -6.76
C TYR A 161 -13.52 4.37 -5.77
N VAL A 162 -14.24 5.24 -5.09
CA VAL A 162 -15.24 4.80 -4.10
C VAL A 162 -16.37 4.01 -4.77
N PRO A 163 -16.99 4.46 -5.87
CA PRO A 163 -17.92 3.66 -6.65
C PRO A 163 -17.35 2.30 -7.08
N PHE A 164 -16.08 2.24 -7.50
CA PHE A 164 -15.43 0.99 -7.90
C PHE A 164 -15.33 0.01 -6.73
N VAL A 165 -14.85 0.46 -5.57
CA VAL A 165 -14.73 -0.40 -4.38
C VAL A 165 -16.10 -0.86 -3.90
N LEU A 166 -17.09 0.04 -3.82
CA LEU A 166 -18.44 -0.30 -3.37
C LEU A 166 -19.15 -1.26 -4.33
N ALA A 167 -18.97 -1.10 -5.65
CA ALA A 167 -19.53 -2.03 -6.63
C ALA A 167 -18.93 -3.44 -6.49
N ASN A 168 -17.60 -3.54 -6.32
CA ASN A 168 -16.94 -4.82 -6.08
C ASN A 168 -17.35 -5.44 -4.74
N ALA A 169 -17.43 -4.64 -3.69
CA ALA A 169 -17.93 -5.08 -2.39
C ALA A 169 -19.37 -5.62 -2.47
N GLY A 170 -20.23 -4.90 -3.21
CA GLY A 170 -21.60 -5.33 -3.50
C GLY A 170 -21.67 -6.64 -4.27
N LEU A 171 -20.79 -6.85 -5.26
CA LEU A 171 -20.68 -8.12 -5.99
C LEU A 171 -20.26 -9.26 -5.07
N LEU A 172 -19.25 -9.05 -4.20
CA LEU A 172 -18.85 -10.05 -3.21
C LEU A 172 -20.00 -10.41 -2.26
N TRP A 173 -20.75 -9.40 -1.81
CA TRP A 173 -21.95 -9.62 -0.98
C TRP A 173 -23.04 -10.43 -1.71
N LEU A 174 -23.27 -10.14 -2.99
CA LEU A 174 -24.27 -10.87 -3.80
C LEU A 174 -23.86 -12.32 -4.07
N ILE A 175 -22.55 -12.60 -4.14
CA ILE A 175 -22.04 -13.98 -4.27
C ILE A 175 -22.34 -14.75 -2.97
N ASP A 176 -21.87 -14.27 -1.84
CA ASP A 176 -22.16 -14.77 -0.49
C ASP A 176 -21.72 -13.69 0.52
N PHE A 177 -22.57 -13.40 1.47
CA PHE A 177 -22.25 -12.47 2.57
C PHE A 177 -20.97 -12.85 3.32
N LYS A 178 -20.67 -14.14 3.46
CA LYS A 178 -19.42 -14.62 4.08
C LYS A 178 -18.20 -14.32 3.23
N VAL A 179 -18.30 -14.38 1.89
CA VAL A 179 -17.24 -13.94 0.97
C VAL A 179 -16.95 -12.46 1.17
N PHE A 180 -17.97 -11.62 1.19
CA PHE A 180 -17.83 -10.19 1.49
C PHE A 180 -17.17 -9.96 2.85
N LEU A 181 -17.61 -10.64 3.91
CA LEU A 181 -17.13 -10.43 5.27
C LEU A 181 -15.72 -10.96 5.49
N PHE A 182 -15.48 -12.24 5.17
CA PHE A 182 -14.26 -12.97 5.53
C PHE A 182 -13.15 -12.87 4.49
N LEU A 183 -13.48 -12.61 3.22
CA LEU A 183 -12.46 -12.52 2.16
C LEU A 183 -12.22 -11.08 1.70
N TRP A 184 -13.01 -10.11 2.18
CA TRP A 184 -12.75 -8.70 1.88
C TRP A 184 -12.77 -7.81 3.12
N LEU A 185 -13.90 -7.58 3.79
CA LEU A 185 -14.04 -6.52 4.80
C LEU A 185 -13.08 -6.71 5.98
N ILE A 186 -13.03 -7.91 6.55
CA ILE A 186 -12.13 -8.21 7.68
C ILE A 186 -10.66 -8.15 7.23
N PRO A 187 -10.20 -8.92 6.23
CA PRO A 187 -8.78 -8.92 5.88
C PRO A 187 -8.28 -7.58 5.34
N ALA A 188 -9.07 -6.82 4.58
CA ALA A 188 -8.71 -5.48 4.12
C ALA A 188 -8.64 -4.48 5.28
N GLY A 189 -9.57 -4.53 6.21
CA GLY A 189 -9.52 -3.70 7.43
C GLY A 189 -8.31 -4.00 8.31
N ILE A 190 -7.93 -5.28 8.47
CA ILE A 190 -6.70 -5.67 9.17
C ILE A 190 -5.47 -5.13 8.41
N ALA A 191 -5.47 -5.21 7.06
CA ALA A 191 -4.37 -4.66 6.25
C ALA A 191 -4.22 -3.15 6.46
N CYS A 192 -5.32 -2.38 6.53
CA CYS A 192 -5.26 -0.95 6.85
C CYS A 192 -4.61 -0.66 8.22
N TRP A 193 -4.90 -1.46 9.24
CA TRP A 193 -4.24 -1.35 10.55
C TRP A 193 -2.76 -1.71 10.46
N GLY A 194 -2.43 -2.80 9.77
CA GLY A 194 -1.06 -3.25 9.59
C GLY A 194 -0.19 -2.23 8.86
N ILE A 195 -0.72 -1.59 7.81
CA ILE A 195 -0.03 -0.54 7.06
C ILE A 195 0.18 0.70 7.93
N GLY A 196 -0.85 1.15 8.66
CA GLY A 196 -0.69 2.25 9.61
C GLY A 196 0.35 1.96 10.69
N TRP A 197 0.37 0.72 11.21
CA TRP A 197 1.38 0.27 12.16
C TRP A 197 2.79 0.21 11.54
N ALA A 198 2.91 -0.29 10.31
CA ALA A 198 4.16 -0.35 9.58
C ALA A 198 4.76 1.04 9.36
N VAL A 199 3.95 2.00 8.89
CA VAL A 199 4.35 3.40 8.74
C VAL A 199 4.91 3.95 10.05
N TRP A 200 4.20 3.78 11.17
CA TRP A 200 4.67 4.26 12.47
C TRP A 200 5.95 3.52 12.93
N ARG A 201 6.02 2.23 12.75
CA ARG A 201 7.13 1.38 13.25
C ARG A 201 8.40 1.53 12.42
N GLN A 202 8.25 1.66 11.12
CA GLN A 202 9.37 1.76 10.17
C GLN A 202 9.96 3.17 10.12
N HIS A 203 9.25 4.18 10.65
CA HIS A 203 9.71 5.55 10.82
C HIS A 203 9.85 5.94 12.29
N TRP A 204 10.24 4.99 13.13
CA TRP A 204 10.46 5.23 14.55
C TRP A 204 11.50 6.32 14.74
N HIS A 205 11.21 7.28 15.62
CA HIS A 205 12.02 8.49 15.86
C HIS A 205 12.14 9.45 14.67
N MET A 206 11.18 9.46 13.75
CA MET A 206 11.18 10.33 12.58
C MET A 206 12.36 10.08 11.64
N GLU A 207 12.70 8.82 11.43
CA GLU A 207 13.68 8.35 10.47
C GLU A 207 13.35 6.93 9.98
N PRO A 208 13.61 6.60 8.70
CA PRO A 208 13.40 5.26 8.20
C PRO A 208 14.30 4.25 8.92
N ASN A 209 13.76 3.08 9.23
CA ASN A 209 14.56 2.00 9.84
C ASN A 209 14.17 0.62 9.31
N ASN A 210 15.11 -0.31 9.32
CA ASN A 210 14.83 -1.71 9.03
C ASN A 210 14.18 -2.38 10.25
N SER A 211 13.24 -3.28 9.99
CA SER A 211 12.67 -4.13 11.04
C SER A 211 13.76 -5.06 11.62
N PRO A 212 13.90 -5.15 12.95
CA PRO A 212 14.80 -6.13 13.54
C PRO A 212 14.37 -7.58 13.22
N LEU A 213 13.12 -7.76 12.82
CA LEU A 213 12.55 -9.04 12.41
C LEU A 213 12.41 -9.14 10.88
N HIS A 214 13.19 -8.37 10.08
CA HIS A 214 13.07 -8.31 8.62
C HIS A 214 13.04 -9.68 7.94
N ARG A 215 13.73 -10.68 8.48
CA ARG A 215 13.71 -12.06 7.94
C ARG A 215 12.34 -12.75 8.05
N TRP A 216 11.48 -12.28 8.94
CA TRP A 216 10.12 -12.79 9.17
C TRP A 216 9.05 -11.80 8.75
N ASP A 217 9.45 -10.54 8.49
CA ASP A 217 8.57 -9.46 8.10
C ASP A 217 8.38 -9.45 6.57
N TRP A 218 7.69 -10.45 6.08
CA TRP A 218 7.35 -10.59 4.67
C TRP A 218 6.04 -9.87 4.29
N VAL A 219 5.33 -9.32 5.27
CA VAL A 219 4.05 -8.64 5.08
C VAL A 219 4.21 -7.14 4.79
N TYR A 220 5.22 -6.47 5.39
CA TYR A 220 5.39 -5.01 5.33
C TYR A 220 6.85 -4.59 5.12
N GLU A 221 7.43 -4.84 3.95
CA GLU A 221 8.75 -4.28 3.57
C GLU A 221 9.75 -4.16 4.75
N GLY A 222 10.16 -5.30 5.33
CA GLY A 222 11.00 -5.32 6.54
C GLY A 222 12.36 -4.61 6.40
N LEU A 223 12.87 -4.43 5.16
CA LEU A 223 14.10 -3.70 4.84
C LEU A 223 13.80 -2.25 4.43
N HIS A 224 13.04 -1.54 5.22
CA HIS A 224 12.47 -0.24 4.86
C HIS A 224 13.51 0.89 4.76
N LEU A 225 14.51 0.93 5.65
CA LEU A 225 15.64 1.87 5.51
C LEU A 225 16.39 1.63 4.21
N ASN A 226 16.71 0.38 3.90
CA ASN A 226 17.40 0.04 2.65
C ASN A 226 16.57 0.49 1.44
N HIS A 227 15.25 0.32 1.51
CA HIS A 227 14.33 0.77 0.48
C HIS A 227 14.32 2.31 0.33
N HIS A 228 14.37 3.09 1.42
CA HIS A 228 14.48 4.54 1.35
C HIS A 228 15.80 5.01 0.76
N LEU A 229 16.89 4.32 1.06
CA LEU A 229 18.21 4.65 0.50
C LEU A 229 18.30 4.31 -1.00
N TRP A 230 17.65 3.24 -1.44
CA TRP A 230 17.68 2.77 -2.84
C TRP A 230 16.28 2.44 -3.38
N PRO A 231 15.37 3.42 -3.51
CA PRO A 231 13.98 3.17 -3.89
C PRO A 231 13.81 2.61 -5.31
N ALA A 232 14.83 2.74 -6.16
CA ALA A 232 14.84 2.18 -7.51
C ALA A 232 15.37 0.73 -7.56
N ALA A 233 15.95 0.21 -6.46
CA ALA A 233 16.48 -1.16 -6.42
C ALA A 233 15.34 -2.18 -6.32
N PRO A 234 15.21 -3.13 -7.28
CA PRO A 234 14.21 -4.19 -7.19
C PRO A 234 14.42 -5.12 -6.00
N ASN A 235 15.65 -5.26 -5.53
CA ASN A 235 16.03 -5.99 -4.32
C ASN A 235 16.69 -5.01 -3.34
N THR A 236 16.11 -4.86 -2.18
CA THR A 236 16.62 -3.97 -1.13
C THR A 236 17.51 -4.68 -0.10
N ALA A 237 17.73 -5.99 -0.24
CA ALA A 237 18.68 -6.73 0.58
C ALA A 237 20.12 -6.31 0.23
N VAL A 238 20.87 -5.84 1.22
CA VAL A 238 22.26 -5.39 1.11
C VAL A 238 23.21 -6.42 1.69
N ARG A 239 22.86 -6.97 2.84
CA ARG A 239 23.69 -7.93 3.59
C ARG A 239 23.29 -9.36 3.23
N PRO A 240 24.23 -10.33 3.26
CA PRO A 240 23.91 -11.74 2.97
C PRO A 240 22.86 -12.37 3.91
N THR A 241 22.65 -11.76 5.08
CA THR A 241 21.67 -12.18 6.07
C THR A 241 20.29 -11.59 5.88
N GLU A 242 20.14 -10.62 4.98
CA GLU A 242 18.89 -9.95 4.68
C GLU A 242 18.08 -10.71 3.61
N ILE A 243 16.77 -10.65 3.71
CA ILE A 243 15.85 -11.22 2.73
C ILE A 243 14.81 -10.15 2.38
N ASP A 244 14.75 -9.76 1.12
CA ASP A 244 13.68 -8.93 0.58
C ASP A 244 12.57 -9.85 0.07
N TRP A 245 11.59 -10.13 0.93
CA TRP A 245 10.48 -11.02 0.58
C TRP A 245 9.65 -10.52 -0.58
N THR A 246 9.44 -9.22 -0.70
CA THR A 246 8.69 -8.64 -1.82
C THR A 246 9.42 -8.88 -3.14
N HIS A 247 10.75 -8.76 -3.15
CA HIS A 247 11.58 -9.14 -4.29
C HIS A 247 11.47 -10.63 -4.59
N GLU A 248 11.60 -11.50 -3.59
CA GLU A 248 11.50 -12.96 -3.77
C GLU A 248 10.17 -13.36 -4.44
N PHE A 249 9.04 -12.82 -3.97
CA PHE A 249 7.72 -13.07 -4.58
C PHE A 249 7.57 -12.43 -5.97
N SER A 250 8.25 -11.31 -6.25
CA SER A 250 8.14 -10.60 -7.54
C SER A 250 9.07 -11.14 -8.63
N LYS A 251 9.99 -12.05 -8.33
CA LYS A 251 10.92 -12.68 -9.30
C LYS A 251 10.24 -13.36 -10.49
N ILE A 252 8.97 -13.73 -10.35
CA ILE A 252 8.17 -14.30 -11.46
C ILE A 252 7.88 -13.27 -12.57
N PHE A 253 8.04 -11.98 -12.29
CA PHE A 253 7.79 -10.90 -13.26
C PHE A 253 9.09 -10.45 -13.91
N ARG A 254 9.00 -9.93 -15.15
CA ARG A 254 10.17 -9.42 -15.86
C ARG A 254 10.62 -8.07 -15.27
N PRO A 255 11.88 -7.93 -14.82
CA PRO A 255 12.39 -6.65 -14.36
C PRO A 255 12.34 -5.62 -15.49
N LYS A 256 11.97 -4.37 -15.19
CA LYS A 256 11.96 -3.26 -16.14
C LYS A 256 13.36 -2.69 -16.42
N PHE A 257 14.24 -2.83 -15.45
CA PHE A 257 15.59 -2.30 -15.49
C PHE A 257 16.58 -3.41 -15.18
N ASN A 258 17.66 -3.49 -15.95
CA ASN A 258 18.85 -4.21 -15.52
C ASN A 258 19.53 -3.35 -14.45
N TRP A 259 19.08 -3.52 -13.21
CA TRP A 259 19.75 -2.92 -12.07
C TRP A 259 21.13 -3.59 -11.89
N GLN A 260 22.20 -2.88 -12.28
CA GLN A 260 23.57 -3.37 -12.14
C GLN A 260 24.25 -2.91 -10.84
N GLY A 261 23.57 -2.08 -10.04
CA GLY A 261 24.06 -1.64 -8.75
C GLY A 261 23.42 -2.48 -7.64
N GLN A 262 24.20 -3.33 -6.98
CA GLN A 262 23.83 -3.77 -5.63
C GLN A 262 23.98 -2.56 -4.71
N PRO A 263 23.06 -2.33 -3.76
CA PRO A 263 23.31 -1.39 -2.70
C PRO A 263 24.64 -1.77 -2.03
N THR A 264 25.61 -0.88 -2.09
CA THR A 264 26.89 -1.09 -1.40
C THR A 264 26.72 -0.73 0.06
N ASP A 265 27.41 -1.45 0.96
CA ASP A 265 27.36 -1.22 2.40
C ASP A 265 27.38 0.28 2.73
N VAL A 266 26.34 0.73 3.42
CA VAL A 266 26.39 2.00 4.13
C VAL A 266 27.38 1.75 5.28
N LYS A 267 28.48 2.43 5.26
CA LYS A 267 29.38 2.46 6.42
C LYS A 267 28.57 3.03 7.57
N GLU A 268 28.46 2.26 8.66
CA GLU A 268 27.90 2.66 9.94
C GLU A 268 28.59 3.91 10.48
#